data_36e4acba2bdb35967cba447bbb42f18d
#
_entry.id   36e4acba2bdb35967cba447bbb42f18d
#
_cell.length_a   1.000
_cell.length_b   1.000
_cell.length_c   1.000
_cell.angle_alpha   90.00
_cell.angle_beta   90.00
_cell.angle_gamma   90.00
#
_symmetry.space_group_name_H-M   'P 1'
#
loop_
_entity.id
_entity.type
_entity.pdbx_description
1 polymer ?
#
loop_
_entity_poly.entity_id
_entity_poly.type
_entity_poly.pdbx_seq_one_letter_code
_entity_poly.pdbx_strand_id
1 'polypeptide(L)'
;MSRTAWFKIGRYALAALAACLSVLPTEAGAAEAQPSTRPSLAAAESKFYRLVDVSLARSNSNSRDTTWKPGVAMSKAPVLEISGIVPMEGKRLAVTTRIGDVWMIDGAYDEPAELQYTRFATGLHEPLGLLRQGDALLTMQRSELTQLRDTDGDGAADEYLAAMKGWNVSGNYHEYAFGPKRDGQGNLWLALNVGMGAGSNNDKPWRGWAMRITPEGMLEPMCGGLRSPCALGANAAGDMFVSDQQGTWVATTPIHHLRKGAFYGNAETVKTFSAPGSPIKLSGPVPEGMPYPKALELLPELKNPAVWLPYLKTGQSSTDILLDDTAGKFGPFAGQLFVSDFTTASMTRVYLEKVNGVYQGACFGFREGFASALLRIAFGTDGSMFAGLSNRGWSSRGTAAYGLQRLVWTGKTPMEIKEMKAKPDGFELVFTKPVDRKTAVDVTRYSGSSYTYNYWGKYGSPEIDTLPLKIMGATVSDDGLSVRLKLDALRRYYVHELNVSVSSAEGEQVLHPVGYYTVNEIPK
;
A
#
# COMPACT_ATOMS: atom_id res chain seq x y z
N MET A 1 -55.73 5.75 46.59
CA MET A 1 -55.72 7.22 46.79
C MET A 1 -54.43 7.71 46.17
N SER A 2 -54.62 8.32 45.11
CA SER A 2 -54.30 9.55 44.39
C SER A 2 -52.89 9.53 43.81
N ARG A 3 -52.70 9.35 42.51
CA ARG A 3 -52.77 10.28 41.34
C ARG A 3 -51.78 11.42 41.41
N THR A 4 -50.96 11.48 40.37
CA THR A 4 -50.32 12.64 39.70
C THR A 4 -48.93 13.07 40.15
N ALA A 5 -47.94 12.77 39.28
CA ALA A 5 -46.93 13.74 38.86
C ALA A 5 -46.23 13.23 37.57
N TRP A 6 -46.87 13.47 36.44
CA TRP A 6 -46.26 13.57 35.12
C TRP A 6 -45.95 15.04 34.84
N PHE A 7 -44.90 15.28 34.01
CA PHE A 7 -44.44 16.57 33.48
C PHE A 7 -43.40 17.35 34.31
N LYS A 8 -42.12 17.10 33.93
CA LYS A 8 -41.14 18.15 33.66
C LYS A 8 -39.83 17.52 33.14
N ILE A 9 -39.85 16.98 31.91
CA ILE A 9 -38.64 16.76 31.10
C ILE A 9 -38.88 17.49 29.78
N GLY A 10 -38.35 18.67 29.67
CA GLY A 10 -38.45 19.47 28.46
C GLY A 10 -37.86 20.83 28.70
N ARG A 11 -36.63 21.07 28.28
CA ARG A 11 -35.91 22.32 28.03
C ARG A 11 -34.47 22.37 28.57
N TYR A 12 -33.63 21.40 28.17
CA TYR A 12 -32.17 21.60 28.18
C TYR A 12 -31.51 20.70 27.09
N ALA A 13 -31.96 20.85 25.87
CA ALA A 13 -31.36 20.14 24.73
C ALA A 13 -31.34 21.06 23.49
N LEU A 14 -30.89 22.32 23.66
CA LEU A 14 -30.71 23.26 22.53
C LEU A 14 -29.71 24.37 22.89
N ALA A 15 -28.56 24.03 23.46
CA ALA A 15 -27.48 25.00 23.70
C ALA A 15 -26.08 24.40 23.68
N ALA A 16 -25.86 23.31 22.94
CA ALA A 16 -24.54 22.70 22.78
C ALA A 16 -24.17 22.41 21.30
N LEU A 17 -24.77 23.14 20.36
CA LEU A 17 -24.49 22.99 18.92
C LEU A 17 -24.02 24.30 18.25
N ALA A 18 -23.36 25.19 18.99
CA ALA A 18 -22.89 26.47 18.46
C ALA A 18 -21.51 26.89 18.97
N ALA A 19 -20.55 25.97 19.13
CA ALA A 19 -19.18 26.32 19.53
C ALA A 19 -18.10 25.42 18.89
N CYS A 20 -18.30 24.93 17.67
CA CYS A 20 -17.25 24.27 16.87
C CYS A 20 -17.21 24.78 15.42
N LEU A 21 -17.40 26.07 15.25
CA LEU A 21 -17.21 26.77 13.97
C LEU A 21 -16.40 28.03 14.23
N SER A 22 -15.08 27.89 14.26
CA SER A 22 -14.13 28.96 13.93
C SER A 22 -12.70 28.54 14.30
N VAL A 23 -12.01 27.86 13.43
CA VAL A 23 -10.61 28.09 13.03
C VAL A 23 -10.42 27.30 11.73
N LEU A 24 -10.85 27.88 10.62
CA LEU A 24 -10.31 27.52 9.32
C LEU A 24 -8.98 28.28 9.19
N PRO A 25 -7.88 27.64 8.82
CA PRO A 25 -6.70 28.37 8.40
C PRO A 25 -7.04 29.11 7.10
N THR A 26 -6.71 30.38 7.06
CA THR A 26 -6.79 31.26 5.90
C THR A 26 -6.19 30.60 4.68
N GLU A 27 -6.96 30.54 3.61
CA GLU A 27 -6.55 30.14 2.28
C GLU A 27 -5.29 30.91 1.86
N ALA A 28 -4.16 30.21 1.76
CA ALA A 28 -3.07 30.65 0.91
C ALA A 28 -3.57 30.48 -0.53
N GLY A 29 -3.70 31.60 -1.24
CA GLY A 29 -4.26 31.67 -2.58
C GLY A 29 -3.72 30.58 -3.50
N ALA A 30 -4.59 29.69 -3.93
CA ALA A 30 -4.33 28.79 -5.03
C ALA A 30 -4.19 29.65 -6.29
N ALA A 31 -2.96 29.78 -6.79
CA ALA A 31 -2.75 30.30 -8.15
C ALA A 31 -3.52 29.39 -9.10
N GLU A 32 -4.46 29.97 -9.86
CA GLU A 32 -5.15 29.28 -10.94
C GLU A 32 -4.09 28.74 -11.92
N ALA A 33 -3.89 27.43 -11.92
CA ALA A 33 -3.05 26.76 -12.89
C ALA A 33 -3.73 26.89 -14.26
N GLN A 34 -3.10 27.58 -15.19
CA GLN A 34 -3.54 27.61 -16.59
C GLN A 34 -3.64 26.16 -17.10
N PRO A 35 -4.68 25.81 -17.89
CA PRO A 35 -4.82 24.48 -18.45
C PRO A 35 -3.59 24.16 -19.31
N SER A 36 -2.77 23.23 -18.88
CA SER A 36 -1.62 22.77 -19.64
C SER A 36 -2.12 22.08 -20.91
N THR A 37 -1.58 22.42 -22.05
CA THR A 37 -1.83 21.75 -23.35
C THR A 37 -1.19 20.35 -23.42
N ARG A 38 -0.54 19.88 -22.34
CA ARG A 38 0.00 18.52 -22.23
C ARG A 38 -1.11 17.54 -21.86
N PRO A 39 -1.15 16.33 -22.48
CA PRO A 39 -2.03 15.26 -22.02
C PRO A 39 -1.86 15.03 -20.52
N SER A 40 -2.95 14.70 -19.81
CA SER A 40 -2.82 14.29 -18.41
C SER A 40 -1.86 13.10 -18.31
N LEU A 41 -1.16 12.97 -17.17
CA LEU A 41 -0.22 11.87 -16.96
C LEU A 41 -0.92 10.51 -17.19
N ALA A 42 -2.14 10.34 -16.68
CA ALA A 42 -2.95 9.13 -16.92
C ALA A 42 -3.16 8.81 -18.41
N ALA A 43 -3.33 9.84 -19.27
CA ALA A 43 -3.46 9.64 -20.71
C ALA A 43 -2.14 9.25 -21.37
N ALA A 44 -1.00 9.75 -20.87
CA ALA A 44 0.31 9.35 -21.35
C ALA A 44 0.64 7.90 -20.95
N GLU A 45 0.37 7.53 -19.70
CA GLU A 45 0.55 6.17 -19.16
C GLU A 45 -0.31 5.14 -19.88
N SER A 46 -1.54 5.51 -20.31
CA SER A 46 -2.47 4.61 -21.00
C SER A 46 -1.94 4.07 -22.34
N LYS A 47 -0.93 4.73 -22.94
CA LYS A 47 -0.25 4.25 -24.15
C LYS A 47 0.54 2.96 -23.87
N PHE A 48 0.93 2.74 -22.64
CA PHE A 48 1.77 1.61 -22.18
C PHE A 48 1.00 0.63 -21.31
N TYR A 49 0.13 1.14 -20.44
CA TYR A 49 -0.68 0.35 -19.51
C TYR A 49 -2.13 0.82 -19.56
N ARG A 50 -2.97 0.05 -20.24
CA ARG A 50 -4.38 0.36 -20.48
C ARG A 50 -5.24 -0.12 -19.31
N LEU A 51 -6.04 0.77 -18.73
CA LEU A 51 -7.08 0.41 -17.78
C LEU A 51 -8.33 -0.06 -18.52
N VAL A 52 -8.87 -1.20 -18.09
CA VAL A 52 -10.11 -1.80 -18.57
C VAL A 52 -11.10 -1.87 -17.42
N ASP A 53 -12.26 -1.30 -17.60
CA ASP A 53 -13.36 -1.41 -16.64
C ASP A 53 -14.00 -2.80 -16.78
N VAL A 54 -13.80 -3.65 -15.77
CA VAL A 54 -14.38 -5.00 -15.75
C VAL A 54 -15.77 -4.94 -15.12
N SER A 55 -15.90 -4.33 -13.95
CA SER A 55 -17.19 -4.13 -13.25
C SER A 55 -17.08 -2.89 -12.37
N LEU A 56 -17.84 -1.85 -12.67
CA LEU A 56 -17.82 -0.60 -11.88
C LEU A 56 -19.21 -0.21 -11.42
N ALA A 57 -19.32 0.24 -10.16
CA ALA A 57 -20.51 0.86 -9.61
C ALA A 57 -20.28 2.33 -9.35
N ARG A 58 -21.17 3.19 -9.83
CA ARG A 58 -21.09 4.66 -9.70
C ARG A 58 -21.69 5.19 -8.40
N SER A 59 -22.56 4.42 -7.75
CA SER A 59 -23.19 4.79 -6.49
C SER A 59 -23.12 3.64 -5.49
N ASN A 60 -23.01 3.98 -4.20
CA ASN A 60 -23.09 2.99 -3.14
C ASN A 60 -24.48 2.36 -3.10
N SER A 61 -24.54 1.04 -3.21
CA SER A 61 -25.75 0.27 -2.93
C SER A 61 -25.57 -0.38 -1.56
N ASN A 62 -26.44 -0.04 -0.63
CA ASN A 62 -26.46 -0.67 0.70
C ASN A 62 -27.40 -1.89 0.75
N SER A 63 -28.11 -2.20 -0.33
CA SER A 63 -29.03 -3.33 -0.36
C SER A 63 -28.29 -4.60 -0.72
N ARG A 64 -28.12 -5.50 0.25
CA ARG A 64 -27.80 -6.90 -0.04
C ARG A 64 -28.94 -7.49 -0.85
N ASP A 65 -28.64 -7.96 -2.04
CA ASP A 65 -29.60 -8.75 -2.81
C ASP A 65 -29.70 -10.13 -2.13
N THR A 66 -30.87 -10.41 -1.56
CA THR A 66 -31.14 -11.69 -0.87
C THR A 66 -31.52 -12.80 -1.83
N THR A 67 -31.61 -12.51 -3.13
CA THR A 67 -31.98 -13.52 -4.16
C THR A 67 -30.82 -14.43 -4.58
N TRP A 68 -29.57 -14.08 -4.20
CA TRP A 68 -28.39 -14.87 -4.48
C TRP A 68 -28.45 -16.24 -3.79
N LYS A 69 -28.32 -17.31 -4.59
CA LYS A 69 -28.19 -18.67 -4.07
C LYS A 69 -26.72 -19.09 -4.07
N PRO A 70 -26.24 -19.76 -3.01
CA PRO A 70 -24.90 -20.33 -2.99
C PRO A 70 -24.68 -21.28 -4.19
N GLY A 71 -23.46 -21.27 -4.75
CA GLY A 71 -23.11 -22.15 -5.86
C GLY A 71 -23.78 -21.84 -7.23
N VAL A 72 -24.72 -20.90 -7.29
CA VAL A 72 -25.46 -20.58 -8.53
C VAL A 72 -24.89 -19.34 -9.19
N ALA A 73 -24.46 -19.47 -10.45
CA ALA A 73 -23.96 -18.36 -11.26
C ALA A 73 -25.07 -17.41 -11.70
N MET A 74 -24.79 -16.10 -11.63
CA MET A 74 -25.70 -15.04 -12.06
C MET A 74 -24.93 -13.92 -12.77
N SER A 75 -25.56 -13.28 -13.77
CA SER A 75 -24.97 -12.17 -14.53
C SER A 75 -25.10 -10.79 -13.84
N LYS A 76 -26.04 -10.65 -12.89
CA LYS A 76 -26.20 -9.40 -12.13
C LYS A 76 -25.00 -9.18 -11.21
N ALA A 77 -24.38 -8.01 -11.28
CA ALA A 77 -23.23 -7.69 -10.44
C ALA A 77 -23.62 -7.52 -8.95
N PRO A 78 -22.90 -8.16 -8.01
CA PRO A 78 -23.05 -7.91 -6.58
C PRO A 78 -22.36 -6.61 -6.17
N VAL A 79 -22.42 -6.27 -4.86
CA VAL A 79 -21.62 -5.18 -4.27
C VAL A 79 -20.16 -5.64 -4.18
N LEU A 80 -19.33 -5.15 -5.09
CA LEU A 80 -17.91 -5.53 -5.20
C LEU A 80 -16.98 -4.51 -4.52
N GLU A 81 -17.13 -4.30 -3.22
CA GLU A 81 -16.11 -3.61 -2.41
C GLU A 81 -14.93 -4.55 -2.15
N ILE A 82 -14.11 -4.76 -3.19
CA ILE A 82 -13.13 -5.85 -3.23
C ILE A 82 -12.00 -5.61 -2.24
N SER A 83 -11.77 -6.59 -1.35
CA SER A 83 -10.78 -6.57 -0.28
C SER A 83 -9.76 -7.72 -0.32
N GLY A 84 -9.89 -8.62 -1.28
CA GLY A 84 -8.94 -9.68 -1.60
C GLY A 84 -9.19 -10.19 -3.00
N ILE A 85 -8.15 -10.59 -3.72
CA ILE A 85 -8.23 -11.14 -5.09
C ILE A 85 -7.26 -12.30 -5.18
N VAL A 86 -7.74 -13.43 -5.72
CA VAL A 86 -6.93 -14.60 -6.06
C VAL A 86 -7.30 -15.06 -7.46
N PRO A 87 -6.36 -15.08 -8.42
CA PRO A 87 -6.56 -15.74 -9.70
C PRO A 87 -6.68 -17.26 -9.51
N MET A 88 -7.70 -17.83 -10.14
CA MET A 88 -7.99 -19.24 -10.11
C MET A 88 -7.71 -19.87 -11.49
N GLU A 89 -7.75 -21.19 -11.56
CA GLU A 89 -7.69 -21.91 -12.84
C GLU A 89 -8.85 -21.55 -13.77
N GLY A 90 -8.69 -21.74 -15.08
CA GLY A 90 -9.75 -21.48 -16.06
C GLY A 90 -10.09 -19.99 -16.25
N LYS A 91 -9.14 -19.07 -15.94
CA LYS A 91 -9.35 -17.60 -16.03
C LYS A 91 -10.49 -17.10 -15.12
N ARG A 92 -10.70 -17.73 -13.99
CA ARG A 92 -11.64 -17.33 -12.94
C ARG A 92 -10.91 -16.49 -11.89
N LEU A 93 -11.62 -15.60 -11.22
CA LEU A 93 -11.13 -14.88 -10.03
C LEU A 93 -11.94 -15.27 -8.80
N ALA A 94 -11.29 -15.52 -7.68
CA ALA A 94 -11.92 -15.49 -6.37
C ALA A 94 -11.67 -14.11 -5.74
N VAL A 95 -12.71 -13.44 -5.25
CA VAL A 95 -12.61 -12.14 -4.59
C VAL A 95 -13.37 -12.13 -3.27
N THR A 96 -12.77 -11.51 -2.24
CA THR A 96 -13.51 -11.15 -1.02
C THR A 96 -14.02 -9.72 -1.12
N THR A 97 -15.12 -9.44 -0.43
CA THR A 97 -15.68 -8.10 -0.32
C THR A 97 -15.74 -7.65 1.13
N ARG A 98 -15.58 -6.36 1.39
CA ARG A 98 -15.66 -5.79 2.74
C ARG A 98 -17.01 -6.00 3.43
N ILE A 99 -18.06 -6.28 2.66
CA ILE A 99 -19.40 -6.61 3.19
C ILE A 99 -19.54 -8.06 3.67
N GLY A 100 -18.49 -8.91 3.49
CA GLY A 100 -18.44 -10.24 4.07
C GLY A 100 -18.77 -11.39 3.13
N ASP A 101 -18.66 -11.20 1.83
CA ASP A 101 -18.88 -12.25 0.83
C ASP A 101 -17.58 -12.64 0.12
N VAL A 102 -17.52 -13.89 -0.37
CA VAL A 102 -16.54 -14.35 -1.35
C VAL A 102 -17.28 -14.69 -2.64
N TRP A 103 -16.80 -14.14 -3.74
CA TRP A 103 -17.34 -14.34 -5.07
C TRP A 103 -16.35 -15.01 -5.99
N MET A 104 -16.81 -15.97 -6.79
CA MET A 104 -16.11 -16.45 -7.97
C MET A 104 -16.62 -15.63 -9.15
N ILE A 105 -15.70 -15.09 -9.95
CA ILE A 105 -15.99 -14.24 -11.11
C ILE A 105 -15.40 -14.91 -12.35
N ASP A 106 -16.26 -15.28 -13.29
CA ASP A 106 -15.91 -15.75 -14.63
C ASP A 106 -16.05 -14.62 -15.66
N GLY A 107 -15.29 -14.66 -16.76
CA GLY A 107 -15.36 -13.66 -17.84
C GLY A 107 -14.58 -12.37 -17.57
N ALA A 108 -13.88 -12.24 -16.43
CA ALA A 108 -13.13 -11.01 -16.07
C ALA A 108 -11.91 -10.75 -16.98
N TYR A 109 -11.45 -11.73 -17.71
CA TYR A 109 -10.32 -11.61 -18.66
C TYR A 109 -10.75 -11.26 -20.08
N ASP A 110 -12.03 -11.30 -20.39
CA ASP A 110 -12.56 -11.08 -21.73
C ASP A 110 -12.77 -9.57 -22.01
N GLU A 111 -12.76 -9.19 -23.27
CA GLU A 111 -13.02 -7.83 -23.73
C GLU A 111 -13.96 -7.84 -24.96
N PRO A 112 -15.23 -7.42 -24.81
CA PRO A 112 -15.87 -6.96 -23.57
C PRO A 112 -16.07 -8.09 -22.55
N ALA A 113 -16.08 -7.74 -21.25
CA ALA A 113 -16.28 -8.71 -20.19
C ALA A 113 -17.74 -9.19 -20.13
N GLU A 114 -17.93 -10.51 -20.23
CA GLU A 114 -19.23 -11.18 -20.02
C GLU A 114 -19.22 -11.89 -18.67
N LEU A 115 -19.54 -11.14 -17.62
CA LEU A 115 -19.33 -11.58 -16.25
C LEU A 115 -20.41 -12.51 -15.73
N GLN A 116 -19.97 -13.59 -15.09
CA GLN A 116 -20.80 -14.45 -14.25
C GLN A 116 -20.25 -14.42 -12.82
N TYR A 117 -21.14 -14.33 -11.85
CA TYR A 117 -20.81 -14.24 -10.44
C TYR A 117 -21.41 -15.42 -9.69
N THR A 118 -20.59 -16.21 -9.01
CA THR A 118 -21.03 -17.28 -8.12
C THR A 118 -20.65 -16.93 -6.70
N ARG A 119 -21.61 -16.88 -5.77
CA ARG A 119 -21.31 -16.64 -4.36
C ARG A 119 -20.77 -17.89 -3.71
N PHE A 120 -19.49 -17.90 -3.39
CA PHE A 120 -18.78 -19.00 -2.76
C PHE A 120 -18.97 -19.04 -1.24
N ALA A 121 -18.89 -17.88 -0.57
CA ALA A 121 -19.05 -17.78 0.89
C ALA A 121 -19.72 -16.45 1.27
N THR A 122 -20.32 -16.41 2.47
CA THR A 122 -20.99 -15.22 3.01
C THR A 122 -20.91 -15.19 4.53
N GLY A 123 -21.27 -14.06 5.15
CA GLY A 123 -21.36 -13.92 6.61
C GLY A 123 -20.02 -13.68 7.30
N LEU A 124 -18.97 -13.37 6.53
CA LEU A 124 -17.64 -13.08 7.07
C LEU A 124 -17.58 -11.67 7.69
N HIS A 125 -16.79 -11.52 8.76
CA HIS A 125 -16.65 -10.25 9.47
C HIS A 125 -15.54 -9.39 8.84
N GLU A 126 -15.93 -8.59 7.83
CA GLU A 126 -15.08 -7.63 7.10
C GLU A 126 -13.73 -8.25 6.68
N PRO A 127 -13.74 -9.24 5.77
CA PRO A 127 -12.51 -9.89 5.34
C PRO A 127 -11.62 -8.93 4.54
N LEU A 128 -10.31 -8.89 4.87
CA LEU A 128 -9.35 -7.95 4.28
C LEU A 128 -8.13 -8.66 3.71
N GLY A 129 -8.39 -9.63 2.86
CA GLY A 129 -7.42 -10.38 2.08
C GLY A 129 -7.89 -11.79 1.79
N LEU A 130 -7.28 -12.40 0.80
CA LEU A 130 -7.61 -13.74 0.31
C LEU A 130 -6.33 -14.42 -0.17
N LEU A 131 -6.21 -15.72 0.12
CA LEU A 131 -5.11 -16.56 -0.33
C LEU A 131 -5.62 -17.96 -0.63
N ARG A 132 -5.20 -18.56 -1.73
CA ARG A 132 -5.45 -19.98 -2.02
C ARG A 132 -4.45 -20.88 -1.32
N GLN A 133 -4.94 -21.95 -0.69
CA GLN A 133 -4.13 -23.00 -0.09
C GLN A 133 -4.69 -24.37 -0.45
N GLY A 134 -4.13 -24.98 -1.48
CA GLY A 134 -4.68 -26.23 -2.04
C GLY A 134 -6.06 -26.00 -2.65
N ASP A 135 -7.04 -26.74 -2.17
CA ASP A 135 -8.46 -26.64 -2.50
C ASP A 135 -9.23 -25.60 -1.68
N ALA A 136 -8.61 -25.07 -0.62
CA ALA A 136 -9.22 -24.10 0.28
C ALA A 136 -8.88 -22.65 -0.07
N LEU A 137 -9.72 -21.73 0.40
CA LEU A 137 -9.43 -20.30 0.47
C LEU A 137 -9.24 -19.88 1.91
N LEU A 138 -8.15 -19.14 2.17
CA LEU A 138 -7.89 -18.50 3.46
C LEU A 138 -8.26 -17.02 3.37
N THR A 139 -9.04 -16.53 4.31
CA THR A 139 -9.39 -15.10 4.39
C THR A 139 -9.18 -14.54 5.79
N MET A 140 -8.65 -13.31 5.87
CA MET A 140 -8.40 -12.62 7.11
C MET A 140 -9.63 -11.84 7.54
N GLN A 141 -10.29 -12.27 8.60
CA GLN A 141 -11.33 -11.53 9.29
C GLN A 141 -10.74 -10.69 10.43
N ARG A 142 -11.54 -9.79 11.04
CA ARG A 142 -11.06 -8.92 12.14
C ARG A 142 -10.45 -9.69 13.32
N SER A 143 -10.99 -10.86 13.67
CA SER A 143 -10.63 -11.63 14.86
C SER A 143 -9.96 -12.97 14.58
N GLU A 144 -9.91 -13.39 13.31
CA GLU A 144 -9.37 -14.71 12.95
C GLU A 144 -8.94 -14.81 11.48
N LEU A 145 -8.08 -15.77 11.19
CA LEU A 145 -7.87 -16.32 9.87
C LEU A 145 -8.84 -17.49 9.68
N THR A 146 -9.70 -17.39 8.68
CA THR A 146 -10.71 -18.42 8.39
C THR A 146 -10.35 -19.17 7.12
N GLN A 147 -10.42 -20.50 7.18
CA GLN A 147 -10.35 -21.39 6.03
C GLN A 147 -11.77 -21.70 5.54
N LEU A 148 -11.97 -21.57 4.25
CA LEU A 148 -13.23 -21.83 3.56
C LEU A 148 -13.02 -23.02 2.61
N ARG A 149 -13.90 -24.04 2.67
CA ARG A 149 -13.85 -25.20 1.79
C ARG A 149 -15.24 -25.54 1.28
N ASP A 150 -15.26 -25.90 0.02
CA ASP A 150 -16.38 -26.57 -0.65
C ASP A 150 -16.06 -28.06 -0.62
N THR A 151 -16.75 -28.84 0.23
CA THR A 151 -16.44 -30.25 0.46
C THR A 151 -17.31 -31.19 -0.36
N ASP A 152 -18.45 -30.71 -0.89
CA ASP A 152 -19.38 -31.49 -1.72
C ASP A 152 -19.34 -31.12 -3.21
N GLY A 153 -18.60 -30.02 -3.57
CA GLY A 153 -18.37 -29.64 -4.96
C GLY A 153 -19.53 -28.87 -5.61
N ASP A 154 -20.42 -28.28 -4.80
CA ASP A 154 -21.59 -27.53 -5.33
C ASP A 154 -21.23 -26.08 -5.73
N GLY A 155 -20.00 -25.64 -5.50
CA GLY A 155 -19.49 -24.29 -5.81
C GLY A 155 -19.72 -23.27 -4.69
N ALA A 156 -20.10 -23.71 -3.49
CA ALA A 156 -20.20 -22.90 -2.30
C ALA A 156 -19.44 -23.52 -1.13
N ALA A 157 -18.88 -22.71 -0.25
CA ALA A 157 -18.22 -23.18 0.94
C ALA A 157 -19.25 -23.67 1.97
N ASP A 158 -19.16 -24.93 2.37
CA ASP A 158 -19.95 -25.55 3.43
C ASP A 158 -19.15 -25.68 4.74
N GLU A 159 -17.81 -25.52 4.68
CA GLU A 159 -16.94 -25.58 5.85
C GLU A 159 -16.21 -24.24 6.07
N TYR A 160 -16.40 -23.68 7.27
CA TYR A 160 -15.76 -22.46 7.75
C TYR A 160 -14.95 -22.80 9.02
N LEU A 161 -13.64 -22.93 8.88
CA LEU A 161 -12.75 -23.31 9.98
C LEU A 161 -11.92 -22.11 10.44
N ALA A 162 -11.89 -21.86 11.73
CA ALA A 162 -10.97 -20.90 12.32
C ALA A 162 -9.55 -21.48 12.28
N ALA A 163 -8.80 -21.18 11.21
CA ALA A 163 -7.45 -21.68 11.02
C ALA A 163 -6.44 -21.07 12.01
N MET A 164 -6.66 -19.81 12.43
CA MET A 164 -5.84 -19.14 13.44
C MET A 164 -6.63 -18.07 14.18
N LYS A 165 -6.44 -18.00 15.48
CA LYS A 165 -6.89 -16.94 16.40
C LYS A 165 -5.71 -16.53 17.29
N GLY A 166 -5.85 -15.48 18.08
CA GLY A 166 -4.84 -15.12 19.08
C GLY A 166 -4.53 -13.63 19.15
N TRP A 167 -5.34 -12.81 18.47
CA TRP A 167 -5.34 -11.35 18.63
C TRP A 167 -6.73 -10.85 19.04
N ASN A 168 -6.73 -9.75 19.79
CA ASN A 168 -7.95 -9.21 20.35
C ASN A 168 -8.57 -8.12 19.47
N VAL A 169 -9.89 -7.96 19.56
CA VAL A 169 -10.69 -6.88 18.99
C VAL A 169 -11.47 -6.21 20.11
N SER A 170 -11.37 -4.88 20.25
CA SER A 170 -12.10 -4.14 21.29
C SER A 170 -13.41 -3.52 20.79
N GLY A 171 -13.70 -3.64 19.48
CA GLY A 171 -14.84 -3.03 18.82
C GLY A 171 -14.55 -1.64 18.25
N ASN A 172 -13.30 -1.14 18.31
CA ASN A 172 -12.93 0.07 17.61
C ASN A 172 -12.96 -0.17 16.10
N TYR A 173 -13.57 0.76 15.34
CA TYR A 173 -13.73 0.64 13.89
C TYR A 173 -12.42 0.39 13.14
N HIS A 174 -11.31 1.00 13.59
CA HIS A 174 -10.01 0.92 12.93
C HIS A 174 -9.18 -0.33 13.26
N GLU A 175 -9.65 -1.21 14.13
CA GLU A 175 -8.94 -2.45 14.47
C GLU A 175 -9.02 -3.50 13.36
N TYR A 176 -8.55 -3.15 12.17
CA TYR A 176 -8.46 -4.07 11.05
C TYR A 176 -7.39 -5.15 11.26
N ALA A 177 -7.54 -6.25 10.52
CA ALA A 177 -6.54 -7.30 10.36
C ALA A 177 -6.32 -7.54 8.87
N PHE A 178 -5.11 -7.36 8.38
CA PHE A 178 -4.73 -7.49 6.98
C PHE A 178 -3.86 -8.72 6.74
N GLY A 179 -4.00 -9.32 5.58
CA GLY A 179 -3.35 -10.56 5.16
C GLY A 179 -4.40 -11.62 4.76
N PRO A 180 -4.05 -12.91 4.69
CA PRO A 180 -2.68 -13.42 4.82
C PRO A 180 -1.85 -13.20 3.56
N LYS A 181 -0.54 -13.05 3.72
CA LYS A 181 0.44 -13.10 2.63
C LYS A 181 1.49 -14.16 2.98
N ARG A 182 2.02 -14.84 1.95
CA ARG A 182 3.00 -15.93 2.14
C ARG A 182 4.42 -15.41 1.91
N ASP A 183 5.36 -15.79 2.77
CA ASP A 183 6.79 -15.54 2.56
C ASP A 183 7.46 -16.69 1.78
N GLY A 184 8.74 -16.52 1.45
CA GLY A 184 9.54 -17.52 0.73
C GLY A 184 9.77 -18.82 1.50
N GLN A 185 9.45 -18.89 2.78
CA GLN A 185 9.58 -20.06 3.65
C GLN A 185 8.24 -20.76 3.91
N GLY A 186 7.15 -20.25 3.32
CA GLY A 186 5.82 -20.81 3.46
C GLY A 186 5.03 -20.30 4.67
N ASN A 187 5.59 -19.41 5.50
CA ASN A 187 4.85 -18.82 6.59
C ASN A 187 3.77 -17.85 6.07
N LEU A 188 2.70 -17.71 6.83
CA LEU A 188 1.67 -16.71 6.58
C LEU A 188 1.87 -15.49 7.47
N TRP A 189 1.80 -14.32 6.87
CA TRP A 189 1.95 -13.06 7.58
C TRP A 189 0.66 -12.28 7.62
N LEU A 190 0.42 -11.63 8.75
CA LEU A 190 -0.70 -10.73 8.98
C LEU A 190 -0.23 -9.45 9.69
N ALA A 191 -0.99 -8.38 9.54
CA ALA A 191 -0.72 -7.11 10.20
C ALA A 191 -2.00 -6.55 10.82
N LEU A 192 -1.87 -6.00 12.02
CA LEU A 192 -2.98 -5.57 12.87
C LEU A 192 -2.92 -4.07 13.11
N ASN A 193 -3.96 -3.35 12.74
CA ASN A 193 -4.08 -1.92 13.02
C ASN A 193 -4.24 -1.65 14.51
N VAL A 194 -3.78 -0.47 14.95
CA VAL A 194 -4.19 0.11 16.22
C VAL A 194 -5.64 0.58 16.17
N GLY A 195 -6.31 0.66 17.30
CA GLY A 195 -7.54 1.43 17.46
C GLY A 195 -7.22 2.92 17.36
N MET A 196 -8.12 3.72 16.80
CA MET A 196 -7.93 5.15 16.58
C MET A 196 -9.07 5.96 17.18
N GLY A 197 -8.74 7.19 17.61
CA GLY A 197 -9.73 8.13 18.16
C GLY A 197 -10.14 7.85 19.59
N ALA A 198 -11.18 8.53 20.05
CA ALA A 198 -11.71 8.37 21.38
C ALA A 198 -12.24 6.94 21.61
N GLY A 199 -11.87 6.32 22.74
CA GLY A 199 -12.24 4.94 23.07
C GLY A 199 -11.33 3.88 22.45
N SER A 200 -10.21 4.26 21.80
CA SER A 200 -9.21 3.29 21.39
C SER A 200 -8.57 2.62 22.62
N ASN A 201 -8.37 1.31 22.56
CA ASN A 201 -7.71 0.56 23.60
C ASN A 201 -6.53 -0.24 23.01
N ASN A 202 -5.39 0.45 22.84
CA ASN A 202 -4.16 -0.14 22.29
C ASN A 202 -3.34 -0.87 23.36
N ASP A 203 -3.87 -1.08 24.56
CA ASP A 203 -3.23 -1.87 25.63
C ASP A 203 -3.37 -3.39 25.38
N LYS A 204 -4.23 -3.79 24.45
CA LYS A 204 -4.43 -5.20 24.11
C LYS A 204 -3.33 -5.69 23.17
N PRO A 205 -2.71 -6.83 23.45
CA PRO A 205 -1.81 -7.48 22.49
C PRO A 205 -2.60 -7.76 21.20
N TRP A 206 -2.04 -7.59 20.26
CA TRP A 206 -1.02 -7.38 19.30
C TRP A 206 -1.42 -6.24 18.34
N ARG A 207 -2.15 -5.22 18.81
CA ARG A 207 -2.52 -4.08 18.00
C ARG A 207 -1.28 -3.26 17.60
N GLY A 208 -1.15 -2.94 16.31
CA GLY A 208 0.02 -2.29 15.74
C GLY A 208 1.22 -3.23 15.54
N TRP A 209 0.96 -4.53 15.35
CA TRP A 209 1.98 -5.56 15.13
C TRP A 209 1.84 -6.24 13.77
N ALA A 210 2.96 -6.73 13.26
CA ALA A 210 2.99 -7.78 12.25
C ALA A 210 3.27 -9.13 12.94
N MET A 211 2.46 -10.13 12.60
CA MET A 211 2.49 -11.48 13.15
C MET A 211 2.80 -12.47 12.03
N ARG A 212 3.37 -13.62 12.42
CA ARG A 212 3.67 -14.72 11.51
C ARG A 212 2.99 -16.00 12.01
N ILE A 213 2.41 -16.76 11.10
CA ILE A 213 1.92 -18.12 11.35
C ILE A 213 2.87 -19.07 10.65
N THR A 214 3.51 -19.96 11.39
CA THR A 214 4.44 -20.94 10.84
C THR A 214 3.69 -22.03 10.07
N PRO A 215 4.36 -22.84 9.22
CA PRO A 215 3.74 -23.99 8.55
C PRO A 215 3.17 -25.02 9.54
N GLU A 216 3.71 -25.09 10.75
CA GLU A 216 3.23 -25.95 11.84
C GLU A 216 2.00 -25.37 12.56
N GLY A 217 1.53 -24.18 12.16
CA GLY A 217 0.34 -23.53 12.73
C GLY A 217 0.60 -22.77 14.03
N MET A 218 1.83 -22.31 14.29
CA MET A 218 2.13 -21.47 15.47
C MET A 218 2.04 -19.99 15.11
N LEU A 219 1.34 -19.22 15.95
CA LEU A 219 1.27 -17.75 15.83
C LEU A 219 2.42 -17.11 16.59
N GLU A 220 3.25 -16.34 15.89
CA GLU A 220 4.41 -15.67 16.46
C GLU A 220 4.33 -14.15 16.29
N PRO A 221 4.45 -13.36 17.38
CA PRO A 221 4.65 -11.92 17.28
C PRO A 221 6.04 -11.62 16.71
N MET A 222 6.11 -10.82 15.66
CA MET A 222 7.37 -10.57 14.97
C MET A 222 7.92 -9.18 15.24
N CYS A 223 7.14 -8.14 15.03
CA CYS A 223 7.57 -6.76 15.15
C CYS A 223 6.36 -5.85 15.38
N GLY A 224 6.60 -4.69 15.97
CA GLY A 224 5.55 -3.76 16.38
C GLY A 224 5.91 -2.31 16.08
N GLY A 225 5.07 -1.38 16.54
CA GLY A 225 5.23 0.03 16.23
C GLY A 225 4.57 0.44 14.92
N LEU A 226 3.62 -0.35 14.44
CA LEU A 226 2.81 -0.05 13.26
C LEU A 226 1.53 0.67 13.68
N ARG A 227 0.97 1.49 12.79
CA ARG A 227 -0.27 2.23 13.01
C ARG A 227 -1.44 1.63 12.22
N SER A 228 -1.36 1.69 10.91
CA SER A 228 -2.37 1.21 9.96
C SER A 228 -1.70 0.44 8.82
N PRO A 229 -1.10 -0.72 9.11
CA PRO A 229 -0.27 -1.49 8.17
C PRO A 229 -1.15 -2.28 7.19
N CYS A 230 -1.75 -1.59 6.21
CA CYS A 230 -2.69 -2.20 5.27
C CYS A 230 -2.01 -3.06 4.18
N ALA A 231 -0.83 -2.67 3.73
CA ALA A 231 -0.14 -3.30 2.61
C ALA A 231 0.92 -4.29 3.11
N LEU A 232 0.83 -5.53 2.67
CA LEU A 232 1.78 -6.63 2.93
C LEU A 232 2.21 -7.27 1.63
N GLY A 233 3.48 -7.63 1.49
CA GLY A 233 3.98 -8.36 0.33
C GLY A 233 5.41 -8.84 0.50
N ALA A 234 5.80 -9.88 -0.25
CA ALA A 234 7.16 -10.37 -0.31
C ALA A 234 7.90 -9.78 -1.51
N ASN A 235 9.23 -9.63 -1.40
CA ASN A 235 10.09 -9.36 -2.55
C ASN A 235 10.52 -10.68 -3.24
N ALA A 236 11.31 -10.57 -4.30
CA ALA A 236 11.80 -11.74 -5.07
C ALA A 236 12.68 -12.70 -4.24
N ALA A 237 13.26 -12.26 -3.14
CA ALA A 237 14.01 -13.11 -2.21
C ALA A 237 13.10 -13.81 -1.17
N GLY A 238 11.80 -13.52 -1.17
CA GLY A 238 10.84 -14.03 -0.19
C GLY A 238 10.84 -13.28 1.14
N ASP A 239 11.61 -12.19 1.28
CA ASP A 239 11.59 -11.33 2.47
C ASP A 239 10.31 -10.48 2.49
N MET A 240 9.70 -10.36 3.67
CA MET A 240 8.41 -9.67 3.84
C MET A 240 8.56 -8.18 4.11
N PHE A 241 7.66 -7.43 3.50
CA PHE A 241 7.53 -5.99 3.68
C PHE A 241 6.11 -5.61 4.08
N VAL A 242 6.01 -4.51 4.82
CA VAL A 242 4.74 -3.87 5.17
C VAL A 242 4.81 -2.39 4.84
N SER A 243 3.72 -1.84 4.33
CA SER A 243 3.58 -0.39 4.23
C SER A 243 2.50 0.10 5.18
N ASP A 244 2.83 1.13 5.95
CA ASP A 244 1.96 1.78 6.92
C ASP A 244 1.39 3.07 6.32
N GLN A 245 0.20 3.46 6.73
CA GLN A 245 -0.44 4.68 6.23
C GLN A 245 0.02 5.89 7.06
N GLN A 246 0.21 7.04 6.39
CA GLN A 246 0.52 8.29 7.08
C GLN A 246 -0.47 8.56 8.23
N GLY A 247 0.04 9.04 9.35
CA GLY A 247 -0.80 9.37 10.51
C GLY A 247 -0.02 9.77 11.75
N THR A 248 -0.62 9.63 12.92
CA THR A 248 0.09 9.82 14.20
C THR A 248 1.28 8.88 14.28
N TRP A 249 2.47 9.40 14.62
CA TRP A 249 3.75 8.69 14.63
C TRP A 249 4.26 8.19 13.28
N VAL A 250 3.51 8.35 12.19
CA VAL A 250 3.89 7.94 10.84
C VAL A 250 4.01 9.18 9.96
N ALA A 251 5.23 9.61 9.73
CA ALA A 251 5.56 10.89 9.09
C ALA A 251 5.02 11.02 7.66
N THR A 252 5.25 10.02 6.85
CA THR A 252 4.63 9.77 5.54
C THR A 252 4.54 8.26 5.36
N THR A 253 4.00 7.76 4.27
CA THR A 253 3.85 6.34 4.01
C THR A 253 5.20 5.63 3.92
N PRO A 254 5.57 4.73 4.85
CA PRO A 254 6.81 3.97 4.81
C PRO A 254 6.61 2.58 4.21
N ILE A 255 7.66 2.00 3.64
CA ILE A 255 7.77 0.57 3.38
C ILE A 255 8.84 0.00 4.30
N HIS A 256 8.45 -0.84 5.24
CA HIS A 256 9.35 -1.48 6.20
C HIS A 256 9.66 -2.92 5.82
N HIS A 257 10.92 -3.31 5.90
CA HIS A 257 11.33 -4.72 5.90
C HIS A 257 11.00 -5.35 7.24
N LEU A 258 10.11 -6.35 7.28
CA LEU A 258 9.67 -6.99 8.52
C LEU A 258 10.77 -7.86 9.12
N ARG A 259 11.21 -7.54 10.35
CA ARG A 259 12.25 -8.25 11.08
C ARG A 259 11.84 -8.49 12.52
N LYS A 260 12.12 -9.70 13.02
CA LYS A 260 11.84 -10.05 14.42
C LYS A 260 12.50 -9.09 15.40
N GLY A 261 11.73 -8.57 16.35
CA GLY A 261 12.19 -7.63 17.38
C GLY A 261 12.32 -6.18 16.92
N ALA A 262 11.96 -5.83 15.68
CA ALA A 262 12.01 -4.46 15.19
C ALA A 262 10.86 -3.61 15.73
N PHE A 263 11.16 -2.33 16.00
CA PHE A 263 10.20 -1.27 16.32
C PHE A 263 10.10 -0.28 15.14
N TYR A 264 8.88 -0.02 14.64
CA TYR A 264 8.65 0.83 13.46
C TYR A 264 8.09 2.21 13.76
N GLY A 265 8.08 2.61 15.04
CA GLY A 265 7.98 4.01 15.43
C GLY A 265 6.67 4.45 16.06
N ASN A 266 5.55 3.73 15.94
CA ASN A 266 4.33 4.13 16.62
C ASN A 266 4.40 3.87 18.13
N ALA A 267 4.62 4.94 18.91
CA ALA A 267 4.78 4.86 20.37
C ALA A 267 3.52 4.39 21.11
N GLU A 268 2.32 4.51 20.50
CA GLU A 268 1.08 4.02 21.13
C GLU A 268 1.09 2.50 21.37
N THR A 269 1.93 1.77 20.63
CA THR A 269 2.05 0.30 20.73
C THR A 269 2.99 -0.17 21.83
N VAL A 270 3.82 0.70 22.39
CA VAL A 270 4.90 0.33 23.34
C VAL A 270 4.39 -0.38 24.58
N LYS A 271 3.19 -0.07 25.04
CA LYS A 271 2.53 -0.74 26.18
C LYS A 271 2.39 -2.26 25.97
N THR A 272 2.28 -2.70 24.72
CA THR A 272 2.12 -4.12 24.37
C THR A 272 3.45 -4.88 24.31
N PHE A 273 4.60 -4.20 24.37
CA PHE A 273 5.92 -4.82 24.26
C PHE A 273 6.29 -5.66 25.47
N SER A 274 5.61 -5.45 26.60
CA SER A 274 5.72 -6.30 27.79
C SER A 274 4.85 -7.57 27.75
N ALA A 275 4.04 -7.76 26.70
CA ALA A 275 3.20 -8.94 26.57
C ALA A 275 4.03 -10.22 26.46
N PRO A 276 3.57 -11.35 27.05
CA PRO A 276 4.25 -12.63 26.95
C PRO A 276 4.49 -13.02 25.48
N GLY A 277 5.72 -13.41 25.15
CA GLY A 277 6.13 -13.76 23.78
C GLY A 277 6.58 -12.59 22.91
N SER A 278 6.52 -11.34 23.40
CA SER A 278 7.05 -10.18 22.65
C SER A 278 8.57 -10.29 22.45
N PRO A 279 9.05 -10.20 21.20
CA PRO A 279 10.49 -10.16 20.92
C PRO A 279 11.09 -8.74 21.04
N ILE A 280 10.28 -7.71 21.28
CA ILE A 280 10.73 -6.31 21.30
C ILE A 280 11.14 -5.93 22.72
N LYS A 281 12.37 -5.41 22.84
CA LYS A 281 12.88 -4.80 24.07
C LYS A 281 13.54 -3.49 23.68
N LEU A 282 13.01 -2.38 24.18
CA LEU A 282 13.60 -1.05 23.94
C LEU A 282 14.71 -0.77 24.97
N SER A 283 15.82 -0.22 24.52
CA SER A 283 16.97 0.16 25.37
C SER A 283 16.75 1.46 26.13
N GLY A 284 15.73 2.24 25.75
CA GLY A 284 15.41 3.53 26.36
C GLY A 284 14.00 4.00 26.05
N PRO A 285 13.63 5.20 26.52
CA PRO A 285 12.35 5.81 26.19
C PRO A 285 12.26 6.15 24.70
N VAL A 286 11.04 6.11 24.16
CA VAL A 286 10.81 6.51 22.77
C VAL A 286 11.06 8.01 22.64
N PRO A 287 12.00 8.45 21.76
CA PRO A 287 12.24 9.86 21.51
C PRO A 287 11.03 10.52 20.83
N GLU A 288 10.89 11.84 20.98
CA GLU A 288 9.80 12.59 20.34
C GLU A 288 10.25 14.01 19.97
N GLY A 289 9.66 14.56 18.90
CA GLY A 289 9.83 15.98 18.53
C GLY A 289 11.17 16.32 17.89
N MET A 290 11.81 15.38 17.24
CA MET A 290 13.11 15.55 16.60
C MET A 290 13.17 14.98 15.18
N PRO A 291 14.18 15.33 14.36
CA PRO A 291 14.41 14.70 13.06
C PRO A 291 14.60 13.18 13.18
N TYR A 292 14.07 12.43 12.22
CA TYR A 292 14.12 10.97 12.22
C TYR A 292 15.54 10.39 12.38
N PRO A 293 16.59 10.92 11.68
CA PRO A 293 17.96 10.45 11.88
C PRO A 293 18.42 10.54 13.33
N LYS A 294 18.05 11.62 14.04
CA LYS A 294 18.38 11.78 15.45
C LYS A 294 17.67 10.78 16.37
N ALA A 295 16.40 10.49 16.06
CA ALA A 295 15.64 9.48 16.80
C ALA A 295 16.25 8.08 16.64
N LEU A 296 16.73 7.73 15.43
CA LEU A 296 17.42 6.47 15.14
C LEU A 296 18.74 6.29 15.91
N GLU A 297 19.47 7.40 16.15
CA GLU A 297 20.68 7.38 16.98
C GLU A 297 20.37 7.12 18.46
N LEU A 298 19.27 7.70 18.97
CA LEU A 298 18.88 7.61 20.38
C LEU A 298 18.21 6.29 20.74
N LEU A 299 17.53 5.64 19.78
CA LEU A 299 16.81 4.39 19.99
C LEU A 299 17.16 3.40 18.86
N PRO A 300 18.19 2.55 19.04
CA PRO A 300 18.65 1.62 18.00
C PRO A 300 17.62 0.57 17.55
N GLU A 301 16.59 0.28 18.37
CA GLU A 301 15.49 -0.62 18.03
C GLU A 301 14.51 0.02 17.02
N LEU A 302 14.41 1.35 16.98
CA LEU A 302 13.69 2.07 15.94
C LEU A 302 14.36 1.80 14.58
N LYS A 303 13.57 1.47 13.56
CA LYS A 303 14.09 1.15 12.23
C LYS A 303 13.61 2.16 11.21
N ASN A 304 14.55 2.70 10.42
CA ASN A 304 14.19 3.50 9.25
C ASN A 304 13.49 2.60 8.21
N PRO A 305 12.51 3.10 7.47
CA PRO A 305 11.93 2.37 6.36
C PRO A 305 12.97 1.99 5.30
N ALA A 306 12.73 0.89 4.59
CA ALA A 306 13.49 0.59 3.37
C ALA A 306 13.25 1.66 2.30
N VAL A 307 12.00 2.12 2.18
CA VAL A 307 11.62 3.21 1.25
C VAL A 307 10.56 4.09 1.92
N TRP A 308 10.76 5.41 1.87
CA TRP A 308 9.73 6.39 2.11
C TRP A 308 8.96 6.69 0.81
N LEU A 309 7.62 6.69 0.87
CA LEU A 309 6.77 7.20 -0.19
C LEU A 309 6.35 8.64 0.19
N PRO A 310 6.92 9.68 -0.42
CA PRO A 310 6.63 11.05 -0.06
C PRO A 310 5.16 11.42 -0.27
N TYR A 311 4.60 12.15 0.70
CA TYR A 311 3.19 12.50 0.80
C TYR A 311 2.65 13.15 -0.48
N LEU A 312 1.56 12.60 -1.03
CA LEU A 312 0.90 13.00 -2.28
C LEU A 312 1.77 12.96 -3.54
N LYS A 313 3.09 12.74 -3.42
CA LYS A 313 4.01 12.57 -4.56
C LYS A 313 3.98 11.13 -5.07
N THR A 314 4.00 10.16 -4.13
CA THR A 314 4.01 8.73 -4.46
C THR A 314 3.10 7.88 -3.56
N GLY A 315 2.49 8.44 -2.54
CA GLY A 315 1.56 7.72 -1.67
C GLY A 315 0.99 8.59 -0.57
N GLN A 316 -0.08 8.09 0.07
CA GLN A 316 -0.68 8.63 1.28
C GLN A 316 -1.28 7.50 2.12
N SER A 317 -1.97 6.56 1.48
CA SER A 317 -2.70 5.49 2.14
C SER A 317 -2.49 4.19 1.36
N SER A 318 -1.27 3.64 1.45
CA SER A 318 -0.92 2.39 0.78
C SER A 318 -1.79 1.23 1.24
N THR A 319 -2.16 0.34 0.31
CA THR A 319 -3.17 -0.71 0.55
C THR A 319 -2.74 -2.12 0.19
N ASP A 320 -1.84 -2.29 -0.78
CA ASP A 320 -1.26 -3.60 -1.12
C ASP A 320 0.17 -3.45 -1.65
N ILE A 321 0.95 -4.52 -1.51
CA ILE A 321 2.28 -4.68 -2.11
C ILE A 321 2.25 -5.95 -2.95
N LEU A 322 2.60 -5.84 -4.24
CA LEU A 322 2.63 -6.94 -5.19
C LEU A 322 3.97 -7.00 -5.90
N LEU A 323 4.65 -8.14 -5.84
CA LEU A 323 5.85 -8.41 -6.61
C LEU A 323 5.49 -8.66 -8.08
N ASP A 324 6.21 -8.05 -9.02
CA ASP A 324 6.15 -8.46 -10.43
C ASP A 324 6.96 -9.76 -10.62
N ASP A 325 6.28 -10.86 -10.53
CA ASP A 325 6.78 -12.21 -10.80
C ASP A 325 6.32 -12.75 -12.17
N THR A 326 5.78 -11.89 -13.02
CA THR A 326 5.21 -12.25 -14.33
C THR A 326 6.23 -12.68 -15.37
N ALA A 327 7.53 -12.64 -15.05
CA ALA A 327 8.65 -12.90 -15.97
C ALA A 327 8.59 -12.02 -17.25
N GLY A 328 8.17 -10.76 -17.09
CA GLY A 328 8.12 -9.78 -18.17
C GLY A 328 6.79 -9.75 -18.95
N LYS A 329 5.78 -10.56 -18.59
CA LYS A 329 4.46 -10.49 -19.23
C LYS A 329 3.70 -9.20 -18.90
N PHE A 330 4.09 -8.52 -17.82
CA PHE A 330 3.53 -7.21 -17.43
C PHE A 330 4.44 -6.03 -17.81
N GLY A 331 5.55 -6.28 -18.56
CA GLY A 331 6.44 -5.23 -19.05
C GLY A 331 7.85 -5.29 -18.44
N PRO A 332 8.58 -4.16 -18.41
CA PRO A 332 10.03 -4.16 -18.16
C PRO A 332 10.43 -4.22 -16.67
N PHE A 333 9.47 -4.30 -15.73
CA PHE A 333 9.72 -4.10 -14.30
C PHE A 333 9.74 -5.38 -13.47
N ALA A 334 9.89 -6.55 -14.10
CA ALA A 334 9.97 -7.83 -13.40
C ALA A 334 10.97 -7.78 -12.22
N GLY A 335 10.55 -8.32 -11.06
CA GLY A 335 11.33 -8.33 -9.82
C GLY A 335 11.13 -7.08 -8.94
N GLN A 336 10.42 -6.06 -9.40
CA GLN A 336 10.08 -4.88 -8.60
C GLN A 336 8.72 -5.03 -7.90
N LEU A 337 8.45 -4.12 -6.96
CA LEU A 337 7.18 -4.11 -6.24
C LEU A 337 6.25 -3.04 -6.80
N PHE A 338 4.97 -3.37 -6.89
CA PHE A 338 3.90 -2.40 -7.11
C PHE A 338 3.15 -2.15 -5.80
N VAL A 339 2.93 -0.88 -5.47
CA VAL A 339 2.24 -0.45 -4.26
C VAL A 339 1.01 0.35 -4.65
N SER A 340 -0.15 -0.14 -4.28
CA SER A 340 -1.43 0.55 -4.53
C SER A 340 -1.74 1.54 -3.43
N ASP A 341 -2.47 2.62 -3.77
CA ASP A 341 -2.86 3.66 -2.83
C ASP A 341 -4.35 3.96 -2.89
N PHE A 342 -4.96 4.06 -1.72
CA PHE A 342 -6.38 4.32 -1.55
C PHE A 342 -6.74 5.76 -1.93
N THR A 343 -6.07 6.73 -1.31
CA THR A 343 -6.46 8.15 -1.41
C THR A 343 -6.15 8.72 -2.78
N THR A 344 -4.99 8.43 -3.33
CA THR A 344 -4.57 8.94 -4.63
C THR A 344 -5.17 8.19 -5.82
N ALA A 345 -5.79 7.02 -5.58
CA ALA A 345 -6.30 6.12 -6.63
C ALA A 345 -5.23 5.87 -7.70
N SER A 346 -4.03 5.54 -7.26
CA SER A 346 -2.84 5.39 -8.09
C SER A 346 -1.97 4.22 -7.62
N MET A 347 -0.97 3.92 -8.39
CA MET A 347 0.02 2.88 -8.11
C MET A 347 1.42 3.44 -8.24
N THR A 348 2.27 3.08 -7.31
CA THR A 348 3.69 3.43 -7.25
C THR A 348 4.54 2.19 -7.48
N ARG A 349 5.62 2.33 -8.21
CA ARG A 349 6.60 1.27 -8.44
C ARG A 349 7.79 1.46 -7.50
N VAL A 350 8.29 0.35 -6.94
CA VAL A 350 9.39 0.36 -5.96
C VAL A 350 10.50 -0.59 -6.40
N TYR A 351 11.68 -0.04 -6.50
CA TYR A 351 12.94 -0.76 -6.66
C TYR A 351 13.62 -0.91 -5.30
N LEU A 352 14.02 -2.13 -4.94
CA LEU A 352 14.74 -2.44 -3.71
C LEU A 352 16.13 -2.98 -4.02
N GLU A 353 17.12 -2.57 -3.22
CA GLU A 353 18.42 -3.19 -3.16
C GLU A 353 18.87 -3.42 -1.70
N LYS A 354 19.84 -4.32 -1.53
CA LYS A 354 20.42 -4.61 -0.22
C LYS A 354 21.85 -4.06 -0.17
N VAL A 355 22.08 -3.02 0.62
CA VAL A 355 23.39 -2.40 0.83
C VAL A 355 23.85 -2.70 2.26
N ASN A 356 25.05 -3.26 2.42
CA ASN A 356 25.59 -3.68 3.73
C ASN A 356 24.60 -4.53 4.55
N GLY A 357 23.78 -5.36 3.90
CA GLY A 357 22.80 -6.22 4.55
C GLY A 357 21.46 -5.55 4.89
N VAL A 358 21.30 -4.25 4.61
CA VAL A 358 20.08 -3.48 4.87
C VAL A 358 19.33 -3.19 3.56
N TYR A 359 18.01 -3.40 3.53
CA TYR A 359 17.18 -3.00 2.40
C TYR A 359 16.98 -1.49 2.36
N GLN A 360 17.11 -0.96 1.17
CA GLN A 360 16.83 0.42 0.79
C GLN A 360 16.42 0.46 -0.68
N GLY A 361 16.04 1.63 -1.19
CA GLY A 361 15.69 1.71 -2.60
C GLY A 361 14.95 2.98 -2.97
N ALA A 362 14.37 2.96 -4.17
CA ALA A 362 13.67 4.08 -4.75
C ALA A 362 12.21 3.75 -5.05
N CYS A 363 11.35 4.78 -5.01
CA CYS A 363 10.01 4.71 -5.55
C CYS A 363 9.81 5.71 -6.69
N PHE A 364 8.90 5.35 -7.60
CA PHE A 364 8.57 6.09 -8.82
C PHE A 364 7.06 6.05 -9.04
N GLY A 365 6.49 7.07 -9.65
CA GLY A 365 5.13 6.97 -10.20
C GLY A 365 5.03 5.78 -11.16
N PHE A 366 3.82 5.22 -11.30
CA PHE A 366 3.60 4.15 -12.27
C PHE A 366 2.29 4.30 -13.03
N ARG A 367 1.15 4.37 -12.33
CA ARG A 367 -0.15 4.46 -12.97
C ARG A 367 -1.14 5.19 -12.08
N GLU A 368 -1.78 6.22 -12.62
CA GLU A 368 -2.86 6.95 -11.98
C GLU A 368 -4.18 6.83 -12.77
N GLY A 369 -5.27 7.40 -12.26
CA GLY A 369 -6.55 7.44 -12.95
C GLY A 369 -7.40 6.19 -12.78
N PHE A 370 -7.22 5.43 -11.69
CA PHE A 370 -8.15 4.37 -11.32
C PHE A 370 -9.50 4.97 -10.93
N ALA A 371 -10.57 4.21 -11.22
CA ALA A 371 -11.93 4.70 -11.08
C ALA A 371 -12.36 4.94 -9.62
N SER A 372 -11.75 4.25 -8.66
CA SER A 372 -11.96 4.42 -7.21
C SER A 372 -10.67 4.14 -6.45
N ALA A 373 -10.71 4.20 -5.13
CA ALA A 373 -9.60 3.80 -4.27
C ALA A 373 -9.17 2.36 -4.55
N LEU A 374 -7.86 2.14 -4.74
CA LEU A 374 -7.31 0.80 -4.88
C LEU A 374 -7.20 0.17 -3.50
N LEU A 375 -7.77 -1.01 -3.31
CA LEU A 375 -7.66 -1.73 -2.05
C LEU A 375 -6.80 -2.99 -2.17
N ARG A 376 -6.92 -3.74 -3.27
CA ARG A 376 -6.12 -4.95 -3.53
C ARG A 376 -5.74 -5.05 -5.00
N ILE A 377 -4.57 -5.62 -5.25
CA ILE A 377 -4.05 -5.89 -6.58
C ILE A 377 -3.55 -7.34 -6.68
N ALA A 378 -3.74 -7.95 -7.84
CA ALA A 378 -3.24 -9.30 -8.11
C ALA A 378 -2.93 -9.47 -9.60
N PHE A 379 -1.86 -10.20 -9.94
CA PHE A 379 -1.63 -10.59 -11.32
C PHE A 379 -2.58 -11.71 -11.74
N GLY A 380 -3.18 -11.57 -12.91
CA GLY A 380 -3.92 -12.63 -13.57
C GLY A 380 -3.00 -13.68 -14.17
N THR A 381 -3.57 -14.85 -14.53
CA THR A 381 -2.82 -15.95 -15.16
C THR A 381 -2.24 -15.60 -16.52
N ASP A 382 -2.75 -14.56 -17.16
CA ASP A 382 -2.27 -14.01 -18.44
C ASP A 382 -1.18 -12.93 -18.30
N GLY A 383 -0.83 -12.57 -17.05
CA GLY A 383 0.14 -11.52 -16.74
C GLY A 383 -0.45 -10.11 -16.68
N SER A 384 -1.73 -9.90 -16.92
CA SER A 384 -2.40 -8.62 -16.63
C SER A 384 -2.61 -8.46 -15.11
N MET A 385 -2.85 -7.24 -14.63
CA MET A 385 -3.08 -6.98 -13.21
C MET A 385 -4.54 -6.61 -12.95
N PHE A 386 -5.18 -7.28 -12.01
CA PHE A 386 -6.51 -6.92 -11.52
C PHE A 386 -6.40 -5.97 -10.32
N ALA A 387 -7.26 -4.96 -10.29
CA ALA A 387 -7.35 -3.96 -9.25
C ALA A 387 -8.76 -3.95 -8.65
N GLY A 388 -8.86 -4.34 -7.39
CA GLY A 388 -10.08 -4.30 -6.59
C GLY A 388 -10.25 -2.94 -5.93
N LEU A 389 -11.43 -2.36 -6.09
CA LEU A 389 -11.74 -0.99 -5.76
C LEU A 389 -12.80 -0.89 -4.67
N SER A 390 -12.68 0.11 -3.78
CA SER A 390 -13.67 0.43 -2.76
C SER A 390 -13.46 1.84 -2.22
N ASN A 391 -14.51 2.66 -2.17
CA ASN A 391 -14.48 3.97 -1.51
C ASN A 391 -14.94 3.91 -0.04
N ARG A 392 -15.13 2.72 0.54
CA ARG A 392 -15.51 2.57 1.94
C ARG A 392 -14.33 2.95 2.84
N GLY A 393 -14.50 4.00 3.63
CA GLY A 393 -13.50 4.50 4.57
C GLY A 393 -13.42 6.02 4.51
N TRP A 394 -12.65 6.54 3.59
CA TRP A 394 -12.48 7.97 3.37
C TRP A 394 -12.44 8.31 1.88
N SER A 395 -12.34 9.60 1.54
CA SER A 395 -12.37 10.06 0.16
C SER A 395 -11.13 9.61 -0.62
N SER A 396 -11.34 9.33 -1.91
CA SER A 396 -10.31 9.03 -2.90
C SER A 396 -10.42 10.01 -4.08
N ARG A 397 -9.37 10.13 -4.87
CA ARG A 397 -9.42 10.86 -6.16
C ARG A 397 -10.33 10.16 -7.17
N GLY A 398 -10.49 8.84 -7.08
CA GLY A 398 -11.44 8.12 -7.90
C GLY A 398 -12.87 8.31 -7.40
N THR A 399 -13.84 8.37 -8.32
CA THR A 399 -15.24 8.75 -8.04
C THR A 399 -16.22 7.58 -8.04
N ALA A 400 -15.82 6.40 -8.54
CA ALA A 400 -16.67 5.20 -8.46
C ALA A 400 -16.79 4.72 -7.02
N ALA A 401 -17.91 4.07 -6.71
CA ALA A 401 -18.16 3.55 -5.37
C ALA A 401 -17.29 2.32 -5.07
N TYR A 402 -17.24 1.38 -5.99
CA TYR A 402 -16.48 0.14 -5.90
C TYR A 402 -16.37 -0.52 -7.27
N GLY A 403 -15.61 -1.58 -7.38
CA GLY A 403 -15.56 -2.40 -8.58
C GLY A 403 -14.27 -3.18 -8.78
N LEU A 404 -14.10 -3.61 -10.02
CA LEU A 404 -12.96 -4.33 -10.53
C LEU A 404 -12.47 -3.66 -11.82
N GLN A 405 -11.22 -3.28 -11.86
CA GLN A 405 -10.53 -2.87 -13.09
C GLN A 405 -9.39 -3.85 -13.40
N ARG A 406 -8.98 -3.86 -14.67
CA ARG A 406 -7.85 -4.66 -15.14
C ARG A 406 -6.84 -3.74 -15.82
N LEU A 407 -5.57 -3.82 -15.46
CA LEU A 407 -4.47 -3.10 -16.05
C LEU A 407 -3.72 -4.03 -16.99
N VAL A 408 -3.68 -3.68 -18.28
CA VAL A 408 -3.11 -4.50 -19.35
C VAL A 408 -1.91 -3.77 -19.96
N TRP A 409 -0.75 -4.42 -19.97
CA TRP A 409 0.41 -3.92 -20.71
C TRP A 409 0.14 -4.00 -22.21
N THR A 410 0.41 -2.92 -22.95
CA THR A 410 0.14 -2.83 -24.40
C THR A 410 1.23 -3.46 -25.27
N GLY A 411 2.29 -4.03 -24.66
CA GLY A 411 3.46 -4.52 -25.36
C GLY A 411 4.49 -3.42 -25.69
N LYS A 412 4.19 -2.16 -25.37
CA LYS A 412 5.10 -1.02 -25.59
C LYS A 412 5.86 -0.71 -24.30
N THR A 413 7.16 -0.58 -24.39
CA THR A 413 8.02 -0.18 -23.27
C THR A 413 8.08 1.35 -23.19
N PRO A 414 7.69 1.99 -22.06
CA PRO A 414 7.90 3.44 -21.88
C PRO A 414 9.39 3.74 -21.67
N MET A 415 9.84 4.97 -21.97
CA MET A 415 11.11 5.47 -21.46
C MET A 415 10.96 5.80 -19.98
N GLU A 416 11.68 5.07 -19.10
CA GLU A 416 11.57 5.16 -17.64
C GLU A 416 12.93 5.01 -16.96
N ILE A 417 13.03 5.58 -15.76
CA ILE A 417 14.07 5.18 -14.80
C ILE A 417 13.65 3.81 -14.26
N LYS A 418 14.27 2.75 -14.73
CA LYS A 418 13.98 1.37 -14.32
C LYS A 418 14.47 1.11 -12.89
N GLU A 419 15.70 1.53 -12.59
CA GLU A 419 16.35 1.33 -11.31
C GLU A 419 17.14 2.59 -10.93
N MET A 420 17.21 2.88 -9.63
CA MET A 420 18.08 3.89 -9.07
C MET A 420 18.89 3.21 -7.96
N LYS A 421 20.20 3.03 -8.20
CA LYS A 421 21.12 2.31 -7.32
C LYS A 421 22.02 3.28 -6.57
N ALA A 422 22.20 3.08 -5.28
CA ALA A 422 23.18 3.82 -4.53
C ALA A 422 24.60 3.41 -4.91
N LYS A 423 25.50 4.40 -4.95
CA LYS A 423 26.93 4.23 -5.12
C LYS A 423 27.65 5.01 -4.02
N PRO A 424 28.96 4.79 -3.79
CA PRO A 424 29.67 5.47 -2.72
C PRO A 424 29.56 7.02 -2.74
N ASP A 425 29.43 7.59 -3.93
CA ASP A 425 29.45 9.04 -4.18
C ASP A 425 28.27 9.51 -5.06
N GLY A 426 27.13 8.85 -5.00
CA GLY A 426 25.93 9.26 -5.75
C GLY A 426 25.04 8.11 -6.17
N PHE A 427 24.50 8.14 -7.41
CA PHE A 427 23.55 7.15 -7.91
C PHE A 427 23.91 6.66 -9.31
N GLU A 428 23.50 5.44 -9.62
CA GLU A 428 23.42 4.91 -10.97
C GLU A 428 21.95 4.75 -11.34
N LEU A 429 21.54 5.43 -12.39
CA LEU A 429 20.19 5.34 -12.95
C LEU A 429 20.23 4.36 -14.12
N VAL A 430 19.44 3.29 -14.06
CA VAL A 430 19.25 2.35 -15.17
C VAL A 430 17.93 2.71 -15.85
N PHE A 431 17.93 2.78 -17.17
CA PHE A 431 16.76 3.13 -17.97
C PHE A 431 16.19 1.93 -18.71
N THR A 432 14.94 2.01 -19.11
CA THR A 432 14.27 0.98 -19.91
C THR A 432 14.67 1.02 -21.39
N LYS A 433 15.23 2.14 -21.86
CA LYS A 433 15.73 2.37 -23.23
C LYS A 433 17.07 3.13 -23.18
N PRO A 434 17.93 3.02 -24.19
CA PRO A 434 19.14 3.80 -24.27
C PRO A 434 18.85 5.30 -24.25
N VAL A 435 19.61 6.07 -23.47
CA VAL A 435 19.50 7.52 -23.38
C VAL A 435 20.19 8.22 -24.55
N ASP A 436 19.76 9.41 -24.90
CA ASP A 436 20.52 10.32 -25.75
C ASP A 436 21.79 10.77 -25.02
N ARG A 437 22.95 10.27 -25.48
CA ARG A 437 24.24 10.49 -24.84
C ARG A 437 24.63 11.96 -24.71
N LYS A 438 24.21 12.81 -25.65
CA LYS A 438 24.54 14.25 -25.64
C LYS A 438 23.86 14.97 -24.49
N THR A 439 22.57 14.67 -24.26
CA THR A 439 21.80 15.28 -23.20
C THR A 439 22.07 14.61 -21.85
N ALA A 440 22.34 13.30 -21.83
CA ALA A 440 22.50 12.56 -20.59
C ALA A 440 23.82 12.84 -19.84
N VAL A 441 24.86 13.40 -20.50
CA VAL A 441 26.10 13.85 -19.81
C VAL A 441 26.00 15.27 -19.27
N ASP A 442 24.97 16.03 -19.66
CA ASP A 442 24.74 17.39 -19.19
C ASP A 442 24.14 17.38 -17.78
N VAL A 443 24.95 17.75 -16.78
CA VAL A 443 24.55 17.77 -15.37
C VAL A 443 23.34 18.65 -15.08
N THR A 444 23.04 19.65 -15.93
CA THR A 444 21.87 20.52 -15.78
C THR A 444 20.54 19.81 -16.06
N ARG A 445 20.58 18.62 -16.61
CA ARG A 445 19.40 17.75 -16.83
C ARG A 445 18.96 17.02 -15.57
N TYR A 446 19.72 17.15 -14.48
CA TYR A 446 19.45 16.50 -13.21
C TYR A 446 19.36 17.56 -12.12
N SER A 447 18.30 17.50 -11.36
CA SER A 447 18.08 18.41 -10.23
C SER A 447 17.36 17.68 -9.11
N GLY A 448 17.43 18.20 -7.90
CA GLY A 448 16.72 17.57 -6.78
C GLY A 448 17.16 18.09 -5.44
N SER A 449 16.67 17.42 -4.41
CA SER A 449 16.97 17.73 -3.02
C SER A 449 17.02 16.46 -2.16
N SER A 450 17.64 16.56 -1.01
CA SER A 450 17.55 15.55 0.05
C SER A 450 16.86 16.15 1.26
N TYR A 451 15.99 15.38 1.90
CA TYR A 451 15.21 15.79 3.06
C TYR A 451 14.90 14.60 3.98
N THR A 452 14.45 14.90 5.18
CA THR A 452 13.95 13.91 6.14
C THR A 452 12.64 14.38 6.76
N TYR A 453 12.19 13.69 7.80
CA TYR A 453 10.92 13.95 8.48
C TYR A 453 11.14 14.09 9.98
N ASN A 454 10.18 14.72 10.69
CA ASN A 454 10.13 14.69 12.14
C ASN A 454 9.58 13.34 12.63
N TYR A 455 10.18 12.84 13.70
CA TYR A 455 9.68 11.73 14.49
C TYR A 455 8.92 12.30 15.70
N TRP A 456 7.59 12.24 15.66
CA TRP A 456 6.70 12.82 16.67
C TRP A 456 5.31 12.18 16.68
N GLY A 457 4.54 12.40 17.77
CA GLY A 457 3.16 11.92 17.90
C GLY A 457 2.11 12.67 17.06
N LYS A 458 2.46 13.74 16.34
CA LYS A 458 1.55 14.48 15.46
C LYS A 458 1.25 13.67 14.20
N TYR A 459 0.15 14.02 13.52
CA TYR A 459 -0.26 13.41 12.26
C TYR A 459 0.65 13.86 11.11
N GLY A 460 1.36 12.93 10.49
CA GLY A 460 2.28 13.20 9.40
C GLY A 460 3.45 14.13 9.78
N SER A 461 4.30 14.43 8.84
CA SER A 461 5.39 15.40 8.97
C SER A 461 5.63 16.12 7.67
N PRO A 462 5.94 17.44 7.71
CA PRO A 462 6.52 18.10 6.54
C PRO A 462 7.91 17.52 6.25
N GLU A 463 8.36 17.72 5.03
CA GLU A 463 9.75 17.53 4.64
C GLU A 463 10.61 18.59 5.35
N ILE A 464 11.63 18.17 6.08
CA ILE A 464 12.50 19.04 6.86
C ILE A 464 13.96 18.83 6.52
N ASP A 465 14.82 19.77 6.92
CA ASP A 465 16.27 19.72 6.68
C ASP A 465 16.59 19.49 5.19
N THR A 466 15.86 20.20 4.33
CA THR A 466 15.96 20.08 2.88
C THR A 466 17.20 20.80 2.35
N LEU A 467 18.03 20.06 1.62
CA LEU A 467 19.21 20.59 0.95
C LEU A 467 19.19 20.23 -0.54
N PRO A 468 19.61 21.12 -1.44
CA PRO A 468 19.72 20.81 -2.87
C PRO A 468 20.78 19.73 -3.11
N LEU A 469 20.55 18.84 -4.07
CA LEU A 469 21.57 17.92 -4.56
C LEU A 469 22.53 18.65 -5.50
N LYS A 470 23.82 18.56 -5.24
CA LYS A 470 24.86 19.06 -6.13
C LYS A 470 25.35 17.93 -7.03
N ILE A 471 24.98 17.99 -8.30
CA ILE A 471 25.40 17.01 -9.32
C ILE A 471 26.76 17.45 -9.84
N MET A 472 27.80 16.66 -9.54
CA MET A 472 29.20 16.95 -9.86
C MET A 472 29.66 16.38 -11.21
N GLY A 473 28.91 15.40 -11.73
CA GLY A 473 29.21 14.76 -13.01
C GLY A 473 28.16 13.72 -13.39
N ALA A 474 28.06 13.48 -14.68
CA ALA A 474 27.20 12.45 -15.28
C ALA A 474 27.99 11.66 -16.34
N THR A 475 27.96 10.34 -16.28
CA THR A 475 28.64 9.45 -17.23
C THR A 475 27.67 8.39 -17.72
N VAL A 476 27.61 8.20 -19.02
CA VAL A 476 26.73 7.22 -19.68
C VAL A 476 27.50 5.92 -19.95
N SER A 477 26.88 4.77 -19.65
CA SER A 477 27.43 3.44 -19.95
C SER A 477 27.59 3.20 -21.48
N ASP A 478 28.41 2.21 -21.85
CA ASP A 478 28.69 1.93 -23.28
C ASP A 478 27.44 1.51 -24.07
N ASP A 479 26.49 0.83 -23.44
CA ASP A 479 25.21 0.42 -24.02
C ASP A 479 24.15 1.55 -24.01
N GLY A 480 24.44 2.67 -23.32
CA GLY A 480 23.52 3.78 -23.16
C GLY A 480 22.37 3.53 -22.18
N LEU A 481 22.31 2.36 -21.52
CA LEU A 481 21.20 2.00 -20.65
C LEU A 481 21.34 2.52 -19.22
N SER A 482 22.52 3.04 -18.85
CA SER A 482 22.66 3.63 -17.51
C SER A 482 23.42 4.95 -17.52
N VAL A 483 23.11 5.77 -16.50
CA VAL A 483 23.81 7.02 -16.22
C VAL A 483 24.31 6.98 -14.79
N ARG A 484 25.62 7.13 -14.62
CA ARG A 484 26.28 7.29 -13.32
C ARG A 484 26.33 8.77 -12.95
N LEU A 485 25.61 9.15 -11.89
CA LEU A 485 25.62 10.49 -11.34
C LEU A 485 26.56 10.55 -10.13
N LYS A 486 27.51 11.48 -10.15
CA LYS A 486 28.34 11.81 -9.01
C LYS A 486 27.76 13.02 -8.28
N LEU A 487 27.53 12.89 -6.99
CA LEU A 487 27.08 13.94 -6.09
C LEU A 487 28.23 14.38 -5.16
N ASP A 488 28.08 15.55 -4.54
CA ASP A 488 29.02 16.00 -3.51
C ASP A 488 28.93 15.16 -2.22
N ALA A 489 27.70 14.73 -1.84
CA ALA A 489 27.47 13.85 -0.70
C ALA A 489 26.11 13.12 -0.79
N LEU A 490 26.04 11.94 -0.17
CA LEU A 490 24.80 11.26 0.19
C LEU A 490 24.53 11.43 1.69
N ARG A 491 23.26 11.62 2.05
CA ARG A 491 22.83 11.78 3.43
C ARG A 491 22.14 10.52 3.92
N ARG A 492 22.72 9.83 4.90
CA ARG A 492 22.16 8.63 5.50
C ARG A 492 20.86 8.94 6.27
N TYR A 493 19.81 8.13 6.08
CA TYR A 493 18.46 8.28 6.64
C TYR A 493 17.64 9.43 6.05
N TYR A 494 18.01 9.89 4.85
CA TYR A 494 17.30 10.91 4.09
C TYR A 494 16.70 10.33 2.81
N VAL A 495 15.63 10.94 2.37
CA VAL A 495 15.11 10.75 1.01
C VAL A 495 15.91 11.66 0.07
N HIS A 496 16.34 11.12 -1.06
CA HIS A 496 16.97 11.86 -2.15
C HIS A 496 15.98 11.88 -3.32
N GLU A 497 15.34 13.01 -3.51
CA GLU A 497 14.44 13.29 -4.62
C GLU A 497 15.25 13.76 -5.80
N LEU A 498 15.22 13.03 -6.90
CA LEU A 498 15.97 13.32 -8.12
C LEU A 498 15.02 13.46 -9.29
N ASN A 499 15.03 14.62 -9.94
CA ASN A 499 14.32 14.90 -11.19
C ASN A 499 15.28 14.75 -12.36
N VAL A 500 14.88 13.99 -13.38
CA VAL A 500 15.68 13.56 -14.52
C VAL A 500 15.04 14.03 -15.81
N SER A 501 15.66 15.00 -16.49
CA SER A 501 15.15 15.63 -17.71
C SER A 501 15.96 15.19 -18.94
N VAL A 502 16.10 13.87 -19.12
CA VAL A 502 16.76 13.27 -20.29
C VAL A 502 15.73 12.62 -21.21
N SER A 503 16.14 12.35 -22.45
CA SER A 503 15.33 11.59 -23.42
C SER A 503 16.03 10.29 -23.80
N SER A 504 15.28 9.37 -24.41
CA SER A 504 15.87 8.23 -25.12
C SER A 504 16.63 8.70 -26.37
N ALA A 505 17.45 7.81 -26.91
CA ALA A 505 18.14 8.04 -28.20
C ALA A 505 17.17 8.34 -29.36
N GLU A 506 15.89 7.95 -29.20
CA GLU A 506 14.80 8.18 -30.17
C GLU A 506 13.98 9.46 -29.85
N GLY A 507 14.35 10.21 -28.80
CA GLY A 507 13.72 11.47 -28.41
C GLY A 507 12.52 11.33 -27.46
N GLU A 508 12.19 10.13 -26.96
CA GLU A 508 11.13 9.94 -25.97
C GLU A 508 11.55 10.49 -24.60
N GLN A 509 10.70 11.28 -23.98
CA GLN A 509 10.94 11.79 -22.62
C GLN A 509 10.68 10.69 -21.58
N VAL A 510 11.39 10.77 -20.44
CA VAL A 510 11.09 9.90 -19.28
C VAL A 510 9.66 10.16 -18.82
N LEU A 511 8.84 9.13 -18.74
CA LEU A 511 7.41 9.23 -18.43
C LEU A 511 7.19 9.68 -16.97
N HIS A 512 7.92 9.04 -16.02
CA HIS A 512 7.95 9.42 -14.62
C HIS A 512 9.36 9.92 -14.26
N PRO A 513 9.63 11.21 -14.43
CA PRO A 513 11.00 11.74 -14.36
C PRO A 513 11.55 11.86 -12.94
N VAL A 514 10.74 11.64 -11.89
CA VAL A 514 11.18 11.82 -10.52
C VAL A 514 11.32 10.48 -9.81
N GLY A 515 12.53 10.23 -9.28
CA GLY A 515 12.82 9.11 -8.40
C GLY A 515 13.06 9.60 -6.96
N TYR A 516 12.57 8.85 -5.98
CA TYR A 516 12.70 9.14 -4.55
C TYR A 516 13.46 8.00 -3.88
N TYR A 517 14.74 8.18 -3.61
CA TYR A 517 15.60 7.16 -3.02
C TYR A 517 15.80 7.38 -1.52
N THR A 518 15.48 6.38 -0.70
CA THR A 518 15.75 6.37 0.74
C THR A 518 17.14 5.76 0.98
N VAL A 519 18.08 6.53 1.50
CA VAL A 519 19.44 6.05 1.83
C VAL A 519 19.48 5.58 3.28
N ASN A 520 19.67 4.28 3.51
CA ASN A 520 19.91 3.69 4.83
C ASN A 520 21.39 3.42 5.06
N GLU A 521 22.07 2.93 4.04
CA GLU A 521 23.50 2.62 4.02
C GLU A 521 24.13 3.21 2.76
N ILE A 522 25.36 3.70 2.89
CA ILE A 522 26.15 4.15 1.74
C ILE A 522 27.08 2.99 1.36
N PRO A 523 27.07 2.53 0.08
CA PRO A 523 27.99 1.50 -0.39
C PRO A 523 29.46 1.91 -0.17
N LYS A 524 30.34 0.95 0.04
CA LYS A 524 31.79 1.16 0.16
C LYS A 524 32.43 1.29 -1.22
#